data_09179d6af45c54581ff055901d0cb269
#
_entry.id   09179d6af45c54581ff055901d0cb269
#
_cell.length_a   1.000
_cell.length_b   1.000
_cell.length_c   1.000
_cell.angle_alpha   90.00
_cell.angle_beta   90.00
_cell.angle_gamma   90.00
#
_symmetry.space_group_name_H-M   'P 1'
#
loop_
_entity.id
_entity.type
_entity.pdbx_description
1 polymer ?
#
loop_
_entity_poly.entity_id
_entity_poly.type
_entity_poly.pdbx_seq_one_letter_code
_entity_poly.pdbx_strand_id
1 'polypeptide(L)'
;MISGGKLTGLRDISSVSIRIPRQSTNCGGEVLKKLCAAKDNVLIISPPGGGKTTFLRECIRAISSSGVRVAVCDERGELAAVFRGVPQFDIGPMSVVMTDIPKSEAALMLLRSMNPQVIAMDEISSPEDCRAAASAVGCGVRVIATAHAAAVSDLKRRNVYRFLLAQDVFNNIVVIENNAGVRSYRLETLQ
;
A
#
# COMPACT_ATOMS: atom_id res chain seq x y z
N MET A 1 -7.85 18.78 -25.45
CA MET A 1 -8.72 18.19 -26.48
C MET A 1 -8.79 16.70 -26.22
N ILE A 2 -9.96 16.12 -26.33
CA ILE A 2 -10.14 14.65 -26.17
C ILE A 2 -10.65 14.12 -27.50
N SER A 3 -9.99 13.12 -28.04
CA SER A 3 -10.40 12.39 -29.25
C SER A 3 -10.38 10.90 -28.97
N GLY A 4 -11.52 10.21 -29.19
CA GLY A 4 -11.64 8.76 -28.93
C GLY A 4 -11.37 8.34 -27.47
N GLY A 5 -11.68 9.20 -26.49
CA GLY A 5 -11.44 8.95 -25.06
C GLY A 5 -9.98 9.14 -24.60
N LYS A 6 -9.09 9.52 -25.49
CA LYS A 6 -7.66 9.79 -25.14
C LYS A 6 -7.40 11.29 -25.15
N LEU A 7 -6.63 11.76 -24.16
CA LEU A 7 -6.13 13.12 -24.11
C LEU A 7 -5.10 13.33 -25.22
N THR A 8 -5.42 14.19 -26.20
CA THR A 8 -4.54 14.44 -27.38
C THR A 8 -3.75 15.75 -27.25
N GLY A 9 -4.03 16.58 -26.27
CA GLY A 9 -3.29 17.81 -26.02
C GLY A 9 -3.93 18.67 -24.92
N LEU A 10 -3.11 19.52 -24.32
CA LEU A 10 -3.50 20.53 -23.35
C LEU A 10 -3.32 21.91 -23.99
N ARG A 11 -4.29 22.82 -23.75
CA ARG A 11 -4.21 24.24 -24.17
C ARG A 11 -4.58 25.10 -22.97
N ASP A 12 -4.04 26.32 -22.95
CA ASP A 12 -4.37 27.35 -21.96
C ASP A 12 -4.21 26.90 -20.53
N ILE A 13 -3.04 26.29 -20.21
CA ILE A 13 -2.70 25.83 -18.86
C ILE A 13 -2.57 27.05 -17.95
N SER A 14 -3.50 27.22 -17.02
CA SER A 14 -3.52 28.32 -16.06
C SER A 14 -2.70 28.03 -14.79
N SER A 15 -2.53 26.76 -14.44
CA SER A 15 -1.76 26.36 -13.27
C SER A 15 -1.26 24.92 -13.40
N VAL A 16 -0.16 24.62 -12.71
CA VAL A 16 0.40 23.27 -12.61
C VAL A 16 0.63 22.96 -11.14
N SER A 17 0.13 21.82 -10.66
CA SER A 17 0.43 21.30 -9.33
C SER A 17 1.48 20.18 -9.46
N ILE A 18 2.64 20.40 -8.86
CA ILE A 18 3.74 19.42 -8.87
C ILE A 18 3.84 18.80 -7.49
N ARG A 19 3.61 17.48 -7.41
CA ARG A 19 3.82 16.71 -6.19
C ARG A 19 5.26 16.16 -6.20
N ILE A 20 6.05 16.56 -5.22
CA ILE A 20 7.41 16.06 -5.04
C ILE A 20 7.36 15.00 -3.94
N PRO A 21 7.47 13.69 -4.26
CA PRO A 21 7.52 12.66 -3.26
C PRO A 21 8.83 12.74 -2.47
N ARG A 22 8.76 12.48 -1.17
CA ARG A 22 9.94 12.46 -0.30
C ARG A 22 10.00 11.12 0.43
N GLN A 23 11.20 10.58 0.56
CA GLN A 23 11.43 9.43 1.42
C GLN A 23 11.58 9.95 2.86
N SER A 24 10.85 9.33 3.79
CA SER A 24 11.04 9.48 5.23
C SER A 24 11.34 8.09 5.77
N THR A 25 12.43 7.97 6.48
CA THR A 25 12.88 6.72 7.10
C THR A 25 12.62 6.75 8.62
N ASN A 26 12.67 5.56 9.24
CA ASN A 26 12.51 5.38 10.68
C ASN A 26 11.15 5.84 11.25
N CYS A 27 10.08 5.82 10.44
CA CYS A 27 8.74 6.06 10.95
C CYS A 27 8.13 4.78 11.55
N GLY A 28 7.19 4.94 12.49
CA GLY A 28 6.45 3.84 13.10
C GLY A 28 7.10 3.17 14.31
N GLY A 29 8.38 3.38 14.60
CA GLY A 29 9.03 2.94 15.82
C GLY A 29 8.73 1.50 16.22
N GLU A 30 8.17 1.29 17.43
CA GLU A 30 7.82 -0.03 17.95
C GLU A 30 6.74 -0.76 17.15
N VAL A 31 5.80 -0.02 16.52
CA VAL A 31 4.77 -0.63 15.67
C VAL A 31 5.41 -1.29 14.45
N LEU A 32 6.37 -0.63 13.81
CA LEU A 32 7.12 -1.21 12.69
C LEU A 32 7.85 -2.49 13.10
N LYS A 33 8.54 -2.49 14.25
CA LYS A 33 9.23 -3.69 14.76
C LYS A 33 8.27 -4.84 14.98
N LYS A 34 7.11 -4.59 15.60
CA LYS A 34 6.05 -5.59 15.81
C LYS A 34 5.55 -6.16 14.48
N LEU A 35 5.32 -5.30 13.48
CA LEU A 35 4.87 -5.72 12.16
C LEU A 35 5.92 -6.56 11.43
N CYS A 36 7.20 -6.22 11.54
CA CYS A 36 8.27 -7.02 10.93
C CYS A 36 8.40 -8.41 11.56
N ALA A 37 8.18 -8.51 12.88
CA ALA A 37 8.23 -9.78 13.61
C ALA A 37 6.98 -10.66 13.40
N ALA A 38 5.82 -10.03 13.21
CA ALA A 38 4.55 -10.72 12.98
C ALA A 38 4.45 -11.25 11.54
N LYS A 39 3.68 -12.33 11.37
CA LYS A 39 3.33 -12.87 10.05
C LYS A 39 1.91 -12.51 9.61
N ASP A 40 1.23 -11.68 10.38
CA ASP A 40 -0.16 -11.31 10.17
C ASP A 40 -0.35 -10.36 9.00
N ASN A 41 -1.51 -10.42 8.38
CA ASN A 41 -1.95 -9.45 7.39
C ASN A 41 -2.30 -8.13 8.06
N VAL A 42 -1.91 -7.02 7.45
CA VAL A 42 -2.01 -5.69 8.05
C VAL A 42 -2.67 -4.69 7.11
N LEU A 43 -3.69 -4.01 7.59
CA LEU A 43 -4.28 -2.86 6.93
C LEU A 43 -3.85 -1.57 7.62
N ILE A 44 -3.22 -0.66 6.89
CA ILE A 44 -2.78 0.64 7.38
C ILE A 44 -3.83 1.68 7.00
N ILE A 45 -4.38 2.36 8.00
CA ILE A 45 -5.43 3.36 7.78
C ILE A 45 -5.03 4.74 8.30
N SER A 46 -5.46 5.76 7.61
CA SER A 46 -5.47 7.14 8.06
C SER A 46 -6.33 8.00 7.12
N PRO A 47 -6.68 9.22 7.50
CA PRO A 47 -7.20 10.22 6.58
C PRO A 47 -6.21 10.52 5.43
N PRO A 48 -6.65 11.18 4.35
CA PRO A 48 -5.76 11.68 3.31
C PRO A 48 -4.61 12.52 3.89
N GLY A 49 -3.39 12.34 3.36
CA GLY A 49 -2.20 13.05 3.85
C GLY A 49 -1.64 12.55 5.19
N GLY A 50 -2.24 11.54 5.84
CA GLY A 50 -1.79 11.04 7.15
C GLY A 50 -0.46 10.28 7.12
N GLY A 51 0.05 9.88 5.94
CA GLY A 51 1.37 9.25 5.80
C GLY A 51 1.34 7.74 5.58
N LYS A 52 0.19 7.16 5.17
CA LYS A 52 0.03 5.73 4.87
C LYS A 52 1.08 5.19 3.90
N THR A 53 1.20 5.81 2.73
CA THR A 53 2.17 5.42 1.69
C THR A 53 3.61 5.49 2.21
N THR A 54 3.94 6.50 3.01
CA THR A 54 5.26 6.62 3.65
C THR A 54 5.53 5.49 4.62
N PHE A 55 4.55 5.15 5.46
CA PHE A 55 4.69 4.06 6.43
C PHE A 55 4.69 2.69 5.75
N LEU A 56 3.85 2.48 4.73
CA LEU A 56 3.87 1.25 3.93
C LEU A 56 5.24 1.03 3.27
N ARG A 57 5.84 2.09 2.69
CA ARG A 57 7.19 2.03 2.11
C ARG A 57 8.23 1.61 3.16
N GLU A 58 8.15 2.15 4.37
CA GLU A 58 9.05 1.78 5.44
C GLU A 58 8.85 0.32 5.89
N CYS A 59 7.61 -0.18 5.92
CA CYS A 59 7.32 -1.59 6.15
C CYS A 59 7.94 -2.47 5.06
N ILE A 60 7.78 -2.10 3.79
CA ILE A 60 8.36 -2.82 2.64
C ILE A 60 9.88 -2.89 2.81
N ARG A 61 10.53 -1.75 3.03
CA ARG A 61 11.98 -1.66 3.22
C ARG A 61 12.47 -2.53 4.36
N ALA A 62 11.86 -2.43 5.53
CA ALA A 62 12.27 -3.16 6.73
C ALA A 62 12.08 -4.67 6.57
N ILE A 63 10.95 -5.12 6.03
CA ILE A 63 10.63 -6.53 5.77
C ILE A 63 11.58 -7.09 4.70
N SER A 64 11.78 -6.38 3.61
CA SER A 64 12.69 -6.78 2.55
C SER A 64 14.13 -6.88 3.03
N SER A 65 14.59 -5.94 3.87
CA SER A 65 15.95 -5.95 4.47
C SER A 65 16.17 -7.11 5.44
N SER A 66 15.10 -7.73 5.95
CA SER A 66 15.20 -8.95 6.77
C SER A 66 15.29 -10.24 5.92
N GLY A 67 15.41 -10.14 4.60
CA GLY A 67 15.54 -11.28 3.69
C GLY A 67 14.22 -11.85 3.19
N VAL A 68 13.09 -11.19 3.48
CA VAL A 68 11.75 -11.61 3.04
C VAL A 68 11.46 -11.06 1.65
N ARG A 69 10.97 -11.91 0.72
CA ARG A 69 10.60 -11.50 -0.62
C ARG A 69 9.29 -10.72 -0.61
N VAL A 70 9.35 -9.45 -1.03
CA VAL A 70 8.21 -8.54 -1.07
C VAL A 70 7.85 -8.20 -2.52
N ALA A 71 6.62 -8.46 -2.90
CA ALA A 71 6.04 -7.99 -4.15
C ALA A 71 5.29 -6.68 -3.90
N VAL A 72 5.61 -5.64 -4.67
CA VAL A 72 5.07 -4.29 -4.50
C VAL A 72 4.19 -3.95 -5.70
N CYS A 73 2.90 -3.74 -5.46
CA CYS A 73 1.93 -3.29 -6.44
C CYS A 73 1.82 -1.76 -6.35
N ASP A 74 2.59 -1.07 -7.19
CA ASP A 74 2.75 0.39 -7.17
C ASP A 74 2.12 1.06 -8.39
N GLU A 75 0.79 0.97 -8.51
CA GLU A 75 0.03 1.46 -9.66
C GLU A 75 0.34 2.92 -10.04
N ARG A 76 0.60 3.78 -9.05
CA ARG A 76 0.82 5.22 -9.25
C ARG A 76 2.29 5.64 -9.17
N GLY A 77 3.22 4.71 -8.95
CA GLY A 77 4.63 5.01 -8.75
C GLY A 77 4.93 5.78 -7.46
N GLU A 78 4.04 5.70 -6.45
CA GLU A 78 4.20 6.46 -5.19
C GLU A 78 5.04 5.71 -4.15
N LEU A 79 5.14 4.37 -4.23
CA LEU A 79 5.90 3.55 -3.29
C LEU A 79 7.38 3.51 -3.64
N ALA A 80 7.73 3.22 -4.87
CA ALA A 80 9.11 3.02 -5.31
C ALA A 80 9.64 4.15 -6.18
N ALA A 81 8.77 5.00 -6.76
CA ALA A 81 9.13 6.06 -7.69
C ALA A 81 10.07 5.55 -8.80
N VAL A 82 9.67 4.48 -9.49
CA VAL A 82 10.50 3.83 -10.50
C VAL A 82 10.79 4.77 -11.66
N PHE A 83 12.08 4.95 -11.98
CA PHE A 83 12.53 5.69 -13.15
C PHE A 83 13.45 4.81 -13.98
N ARG A 84 13.11 4.61 -15.25
CA ARG A 84 13.85 3.73 -16.17
C ARG A 84 14.12 2.33 -15.60
N GLY A 85 13.12 1.76 -14.93
CA GLY A 85 13.21 0.42 -14.33
C GLY A 85 13.94 0.37 -12.98
N VAL A 86 14.41 1.49 -12.44
CA VAL A 86 15.15 1.55 -11.17
C VAL A 86 14.31 2.27 -10.12
N PRO A 87 14.02 1.65 -8.96
CA PRO A 87 13.42 2.32 -7.82
C PRO A 87 14.28 3.49 -7.35
N GLN A 88 13.67 4.65 -7.15
CA GLN A 88 14.35 5.85 -6.65
C GLN A 88 14.24 5.97 -5.13
N PHE A 89 13.32 5.23 -4.51
CA PHE A 89 13.24 5.06 -3.08
C PHE A 89 13.82 3.72 -2.65
N ASP A 90 14.40 3.70 -1.46
CA ASP A 90 14.84 2.46 -0.82
C ASP A 90 13.63 1.66 -0.35
N ILE A 91 13.39 0.55 -1.03
CA ILE A 91 12.34 -0.43 -0.72
C ILE A 91 12.93 -1.78 -0.25
N GLY A 92 14.24 -1.82 -0.03
CA GLY A 92 14.99 -2.99 0.39
C GLY A 92 15.35 -3.96 -0.73
N PRO A 93 16.36 -4.83 -0.49
CA PRO A 93 17.01 -5.64 -1.54
C PRO A 93 16.17 -6.80 -2.07
N MET A 94 15.17 -7.26 -1.31
CA MET A 94 14.32 -8.42 -1.67
C MET A 94 12.95 -8.00 -2.19
N SER A 95 12.81 -6.76 -2.68
CA SER A 95 11.56 -6.24 -3.23
C SER A 95 11.56 -6.27 -4.75
N VAL A 96 10.43 -6.67 -5.33
CA VAL A 96 10.12 -6.57 -6.76
C VAL A 96 8.92 -5.66 -6.92
N VAL A 97 9.02 -4.68 -7.82
CA VAL A 97 7.97 -3.67 -8.04
C VAL A 97 7.34 -3.86 -9.41
N MET A 98 6.02 -3.72 -9.45
CA MET A 98 5.26 -3.60 -10.68
C MET A 98 4.50 -2.28 -10.67
N THR A 99 4.71 -1.46 -11.72
CA THR A 99 4.15 -0.10 -11.86
C THR A 99 3.27 -0.01 -13.09
N ASP A 100 2.47 1.06 -13.16
CA ASP A 100 1.70 1.46 -14.35
C ASP A 100 0.62 0.46 -14.80
N ILE A 101 0.24 -0.48 -13.94
CA ILE A 101 -0.88 -1.40 -14.15
C ILE A 101 -1.77 -1.42 -12.91
N PRO A 102 -3.06 -1.79 -13.03
CA PRO A 102 -3.94 -1.91 -11.87
C PRO A 102 -3.33 -2.85 -10.82
N LYS A 103 -3.37 -2.43 -9.55
CA LYS A 103 -2.72 -3.19 -8.46
C LYS A 103 -3.29 -4.59 -8.26
N SER A 104 -4.59 -4.79 -8.59
CA SER A 104 -5.22 -6.11 -8.58
C SER A 104 -4.61 -7.06 -9.62
N GLU A 105 -4.29 -6.57 -10.81
CA GLU A 105 -3.61 -7.34 -11.85
C GLU A 105 -2.14 -7.58 -11.47
N ALA A 106 -1.45 -6.53 -11.00
CA ALA A 106 -0.07 -6.63 -10.52
C ALA A 106 0.07 -7.73 -9.45
N ALA A 107 -0.82 -7.76 -8.47
CA ALA A 107 -0.81 -8.74 -7.40
C ALA A 107 -0.90 -10.17 -7.93
N LEU A 108 -1.84 -10.44 -8.85
CA LEU A 108 -2.01 -11.77 -9.44
C LEU A 108 -0.83 -12.20 -10.31
N MET A 109 -0.24 -11.27 -11.06
CA MET A 109 0.95 -11.53 -11.86
C MET A 109 2.17 -11.85 -10.98
N LEU A 110 2.40 -11.03 -9.96
CA LEU A 110 3.52 -11.20 -9.02
C LEU A 110 3.38 -12.49 -8.20
N LEU A 111 2.16 -12.86 -7.78
CA LEU A 111 1.89 -14.14 -7.12
C LEU A 111 2.36 -15.33 -7.95
N ARG A 112 2.06 -15.32 -9.25
CA ARG A 112 2.37 -16.44 -10.15
C ARG A 112 3.84 -16.50 -10.56
N SER A 113 4.51 -15.36 -10.63
CA SER A 113 5.86 -15.26 -11.23
C SER A 113 7.00 -15.14 -10.22
N MET A 114 6.78 -14.51 -9.05
CA MET A 114 7.85 -14.09 -8.14
C MET A 114 7.91 -14.87 -6.83
N ASN A 115 6.95 -15.78 -6.58
CA ASN A 115 6.88 -16.53 -5.32
C ASN A 115 7.09 -15.62 -4.09
N PRO A 116 6.31 -14.54 -3.94
CA PRO A 116 6.48 -13.60 -2.84
C PRO A 116 6.04 -14.22 -1.51
N GLN A 117 6.62 -13.74 -0.42
CA GLN A 117 6.17 -14.06 0.94
C GLN A 117 5.24 -12.96 1.48
N VAL A 118 5.39 -11.76 0.94
CA VAL A 118 4.57 -10.60 1.26
C VAL A 118 4.17 -9.88 -0.02
N ILE A 119 2.91 -9.46 -0.12
CA ILE A 119 2.43 -8.51 -1.12
C ILE A 119 2.09 -7.20 -0.43
N ALA A 120 2.63 -6.10 -0.94
CA ALA A 120 2.32 -4.75 -0.53
C ALA A 120 1.45 -4.06 -1.58
N MET A 121 0.30 -3.51 -1.16
CA MET A 121 -0.66 -2.83 -2.03
C MET A 121 -0.98 -1.45 -1.47
N ASP A 122 -0.70 -0.38 -2.22
CA ASP A 122 -1.13 0.95 -1.80
C ASP A 122 -2.60 1.18 -2.17
N GLU A 123 -3.34 1.76 -1.25
CA GLU A 123 -4.73 2.22 -1.39
C GLU A 123 -5.72 1.21 -2.01
N ILE A 124 -6.12 0.20 -1.23
CA ILE A 124 -7.26 -0.65 -1.64
C ILE A 124 -8.50 0.23 -1.80
N SER A 125 -9.03 0.30 -3.02
CA SER A 125 -10.12 1.22 -3.37
C SER A 125 -11.25 0.58 -4.19
N SER A 126 -11.01 -0.59 -4.75
CA SER A 126 -11.96 -1.31 -5.60
C SER A 126 -12.30 -2.71 -5.08
N PRO A 127 -13.44 -3.29 -5.49
CA PRO A 127 -13.73 -4.70 -5.21
C PRO A 127 -12.69 -5.66 -5.81
N GLU A 128 -12.06 -5.29 -6.92
CA GLU A 128 -10.99 -6.03 -7.59
C GLU A 128 -9.74 -6.12 -6.70
N ASP A 129 -9.35 -5.00 -6.09
CA ASP A 129 -8.24 -4.94 -5.14
C ASP A 129 -8.50 -5.86 -3.93
N CYS A 130 -9.75 -5.83 -3.43
CA CYS A 130 -10.17 -6.69 -2.32
C CYS A 130 -10.08 -8.17 -2.67
N ARG A 131 -10.52 -8.56 -3.87
CA ARG A 131 -10.42 -9.94 -4.34
C ARG A 131 -8.97 -10.38 -4.53
N ALA A 132 -8.12 -9.51 -5.06
CA ALA A 132 -6.70 -9.79 -5.22
C ALA A 132 -6.00 -10.00 -3.87
N ALA A 133 -6.30 -9.16 -2.87
CA ALA A 133 -5.78 -9.31 -1.51
C ALA A 133 -6.25 -10.64 -0.88
N ALA A 134 -7.54 -10.97 -0.97
CA ALA A 134 -8.08 -12.23 -0.48
C ALA A 134 -7.45 -13.45 -1.18
N SER A 135 -7.23 -13.37 -2.49
CA SER A 135 -6.55 -14.42 -3.26
C SER A 135 -5.11 -14.63 -2.81
N ALA A 136 -4.38 -13.54 -2.52
CA ALA A 136 -3.02 -13.63 -2.01
C ALA A 136 -2.97 -14.35 -0.64
N VAL A 137 -3.87 -13.98 0.27
CA VAL A 137 -4.01 -14.63 1.59
C VAL A 137 -4.40 -16.10 1.42
N GLY A 138 -5.33 -16.42 0.52
CA GLY A 138 -5.70 -17.81 0.18
C GLY A 138 -4.54 -18.66 -0.36
N CYS A 139 -3.53 -18.02 -0.97
CA CYS A 139 -2.29 -18.66 -1.40
C CYS A 139 -1.22 -18.75 -0.29
N GLY A 140 -1.53 -18.33 0.93
CA GLY A 140 -0.58 -18.33 2.05
C GLY A 140 0.43 -17.16 2.01
N VAL A 141 0.18 -16.14 1.20
CA VAL A 141 1.02 -14.95 1.07
C VAL A 141 0.47 -13.84 1.98
N ARG A 142 1.33 -13.27 2.79
CA ARG A 142 1.00 -12.16 3.67
C ARG A 142 0.66 -10.90 2.86
N VAL A 143 -0.38 -10.17 3.26
CA VAL A 143 -0.77 -8.91 2.64
C VAL A 143 -0.57 -7.74 3.60
N ILE A 144 0.09 -6.69 3.13
CA ILE A 144 0.17 -5.40 3.80
C ILE A 144 -0.38 -4.35 2.84
N ALA A 145 -1.45 -3.67 3.25
CA ALA A 145 -2.12 -2.73 2.37
C ALA A 145 -2.50 -1.44 3.10
N THR A 146 -2.85 -0.41 2.32
CA THR A 146 -3.38 0.84 2.88
C THR A 146 -4.83 1.06 2.47
N ALA A 147 -5.56 1.81 3.29
CA ALA A 147 -6.91 2.25 2.99
C ALA A 147 -7.21 3.63 3.60
N HIS A 148 -8.12 4.36 2.97
CA HIS A 148 -8.58 5.65 3.50
C HIS A 148 -9.70 5.45 4.52
N ALA A 149 -9.36 5.54 5.81
CA ALA A 149 -10.31 5.58 6.92
C ALA A 149 -9.67 6.31 8.11
N ALA A 150 -10.43 7.06 8.88
CA ALA A 150 -9.93 7.70 10.10
C ALA A 150 -9.96 6.73 11.29
N ALA A 151 -10.88 5.77 11.28
CA ALA A 151 -11.05 4.76 12.33
C ALA A 151 -11.55 3.44 11.73
N VAL A 152 -11.44 2.36 12.50
CA VAL A 152 -11.96 1.03 12.12
C VAL A 152 -13.47 1.06 11.83
N SER A 153 -14.24 1.88 12.57
CA SER A 153 -15.67 2.07 12.33
C SER A 153 -15.99 2.59 10.92
N ASP A 154 -15.10 3.36 10.32
CA ASP A 154 -15.30 3.91 8.98
C ASP A 154 -15.16 2.83 7.90
N LEU A 155 -14.30 1.83 8.13
CA LEU A 155 -14.17 0.67 7.26
C LEU A 155 -15.49 -0.11 7.17
N LYS A 156 -16.16 -0.30 8.31
CA LYS A 156 -17.44 -1.01 8.39
C LYS A 156 -18.57 -0.31 7.61
N ARG A 157 -18.48 1.00 7.43
CA ARG A 157 -19.48 1.79 6.68
C ARG A 157 -19.30 1.74 5.17
N ARG A 158 -18.12 1.40 4.67
CA ARG A 158 -17.82 1.40 3.24
C ARG A 158 -17.98 0.00 2.65
N ASN A 159 -18.82 -0.15 1.63
CA ASN A 159 -19.12 -1.44 1.00
C ASN A 159 -17.87 -2.18 0.51
N VAL A 160 -16.88 -1.45 -0.03
CA VAL A 160 -15.61 -2.02 -0.51
C VAL A 160 -14.90 -2.79 0.60
N TYR A 161 -14.82 -2.23 1.80
CA TYR A 161 -14.09 -2.87 2.90
C TYR A 161 -14.88 -3.94 3.66
N ARG A 162 -16.23 -3.94 3.55
CA ARG A 162 -17.07 -4.99 4.16
C ARG A 162 -16.68 -6.39 3.70
N PHE A 163 -16.34 -6.54 2.42
CA PHE A 163 -15.87 -7.82 1.88
C PHE A 163 -14.57 -8.28 2.56
N LEU A 164 -13.58 -7.38 2.71
CA LEU A 164 -12.30 -7.70 3.36
C LEU A 164 -12.47 -8.07 4.83
N LEU A 165 -13.35 -7.35 5.53
CA LEU A 165 -13.65 -7.62 6.93
C LEU A 165 -14.41 -8.94 7.10
N ALA A 166 -15.35 -9.25 6.19
CA ALA A 166 -16.13 -10.50 6.23
C ALA A 166 -15.31 -11.75 5.87
N GLN A 167 -14.19 -11.58 5.17
CA GLN A 167 -13.27 -12.67 4.79
C GLN A 167 -12.06 -12.79 5.72
N ASP A 168 -12.03 -12.03 6.81
CA ASP A 168 -10.91 -11.98 7.77
C ASP A 168 -9.54 -11.83 7.08
N VAL A 169 -9.49 -11.06 5.97
CA VAL A 169 -8.27 -10.87 5.19
C VAL A 169 -7.19 -10.20 6.03
N PHE A 170 -7.57 -9.28 6.90
CA PHE A 170 -6.64 -8.55 7.78
C PHE A 170 -6.90 -8.89 9.24
N ASN A 171 -5.84 -9.29 9.94
CA ASN A 171 -5.88 -9.58 11.37
C ASN A 171 -5.57 -8.34 12.21
N ASN A 172 -4.75 -7.45 11.68
CA ASN A 172 -4.30 -6.25 12.36
C ASN A 172 -4.54 -5.00 11.52
N ILE A 173 -4.84 -3.90 12.22
CA ILE A 173 -4.95 -2.56 11.63
C ILE A 173 -3.93 -1.65 12.30
N VAL A 174 -3.18 -0.89 11.48
CA VAL A 174 -2.41 0.25 11.97
C VAL A 174 -3.18 1.53 11.68
N VAL A 175 -3.53 2.23 12.72
CA VAL A 175 -4.14 3.57 12.64
C VAL A 175 -3.02 4.60 12.74
N ILE A 176 -2.90 5.46 11.73
CA ILE A 176 -1.97 6.58 11.74
C ILE A 176 -2.77 7.86 11.97
N GLU A 177 -2.46 8.55 13.04
CA GLU A 177 -3.00 9.87 13.37
C GLU A 177 -1.93 10.93 13.14
N ASN A 178 -2.34 12.09 12.64
CA ASN A 178 -1.43 13.22 12.43
C ASN A 178 -2.00 14.44 13.18
N ASN A 179 -1.39 14.75 14.31
CA ASN A 179 -1.75 15.87 15.15
C ASN A 179 -0.68 16.97 15.00
N ALA A 180 -1.04 18.03 14.27
CA ALA A 180 -0.15 19.19 14.05
C ALA A 180 1.25 18.82 13.52
N GLY A 181 1.33 17.85 12.61
CA GLY A 181 2.60 17.40 12.03
C GLY A 181 3.31 16.27 12.78
N VAL A 182 2.87 15.94 13.99
CA VAL A 182 3.37 14.80 14.76
C VAL A 182 2.51 13.58 14.46
N ARG A 183 3.14 12.52 13.93
CA ARG A 183 2.45 11.26 13.63
C ARG A 183 2.55 10.30 14.79
N SER A 184 1.41 9.71 15.16
CA SER A 184 1.31 8.59 16.08
C SER A 184 0.85 7.35 15.32
N TYR A 185 1.28 6.19 15.79
CA TYR A 185 0.98 4.89 15.18
C TYR A 185 0.41 3.99 16.25
N ARG A 186 -0.76 3.43 16.00
CA ARG A 186 -1.45 2.52 16.93
C ARG A 186 -1.79 1.22 16.21
N LEU A 187 -1.40 0.09 16.80
CA LEU A 187 -1.72 -1.24 16.30
C LEU A 187 -2.96 -1.75 17.03
N GLU A 188 -3.97 -2.13 16.28
CA GLU A 188 -5.22 -2.74 16.75
C GLU A 188 -5.38 -4.12 16.12
N THR A 189 -5.81 -5.11 16.90
CA THR A 189 -6.20 -6.41 16.38
C THR A 189 -7.68 -6.41 16.05
N LEU A 190 -8.05 -6.88 14.86
CA LEU A 190 -9.44 -7.11 14.48
C LEU A 190 -9.92 -8.41 15.14
N GLN A 191 -11.00 -8.29 15.90
CA GLN A 191 -11.77 -9.41 16.46
C GLN A 191 -13.05 -9.60 15.67
#